data_e320a7d448acca09b9f28dddfb4a4d9a
#
_entry.id   e320a7d448acca09b9f28dddfb4a4d9a
#
_cell.length_a   1.000
_cell.length_b   1.000
_cell.length_c   1.000
_cell.angle_alpha   90.00
_cell.angle_beta   90.00
_cell.angle_gamma   90.00
#
_symmetry.space_group_name_H-M   'P 1'
#
loop_
_entity.id
_entity.type
_entity.pdbx_description
1 polymer ?
#
loop_
_entity_poly.entity_id
_entity_poly.type
_entity_poly.pdbx_seq_one_letter_code
_entity_poly.pdbx_strand_id
1 'polypeptide(L)'
;FVHSHPQSMTTHSSQDDVEEAKLFKTAYIRINNSKLHASVVFSDKMSPIGRVWLKNNTTKPISKIRVVGKRFRFFTDMKEGDDIGIFDRQIRAFGKDMQILLSKLHVGVVGLGGTGSIISEQLIRLGVSELSISDGDSFENTNVNRVYGSKLSDIGKKKTEIINDLASQIGLSTKINVFDRSINYKSVATGFKSCDIIFGCTDDHLGRSILNRFPIHYLIPVIDMGVKIKSDGDKIESVEGRVTTLLPYSACLFCRGRLSAEHITAESLEAFNPEQAKERRRDGYIPELD
;
A
#
# COMPACT_ATOMS: atom_id res chain seq x y z
N PHE A 1 -16.64 3.02 17.13
CA PHE A 1 -17.64 2.22 17.83
C PHE A 1 -18.07 1.05 16.94
N VAL A 2 -18.10 -0.16 17.49
CA VAL A 2 -18.47 -1.37 16.75
C VAL A 2 -19.45 -2.14 17.60
N HIS A 3 -20.57 -2.58 17.01
CA HIS A 3 -21.54 -3.44 17.66
C HIS A 3 -22.18 -4.42 16.66
N SER A 4 -22.94 -5.37 17.17
CA SER A 4 -23.62 -6.38 16.36
C SER A 4 -25.12 -6.32 16.58
N HIS A 5 -25.88 -6.57 15.53
CA HIS A 5 -27.31 -6.79 15.61
C HIS A 5 -27.64 -8.28 15.48
N PRO A 6 -28.58 -8.81 16.29
CA PRO A 6 -29.10 -10.14 16.09
C PRO A 6 -29.96 -10.18 14.80
N GLN A 7 -30.08 -11.36 14.21
CA GLN A 7 -31.04 -11.65 13.14
C GLN A 7 -30.88 -10.80 11.86
N SER A 8 -29.71 -10.83 11.23
CA SER A 8 -29.54 -10.28 9.87
C SER A 8 -29.95 -8.80 9.61
N MET A 9 -30.20 -8.01 10.65
CA MET A 9 -30.40 -6.57 10.49
C MET A 9 -29.08 -5.88 10.15
N THR A 10 -28.98 -5.33 8.94
CA THR A 10 -27.79 -4.62 8.43
C THR A 10 -27.97 -3.12 8.40
N THR A 11 -28.97 -2.59 9.05
CA THR A 11 -29.21 -1.15 9.13
C THR A 11 -28.96 -0.65 10.55
N HIS A 12 -28.51 0.58 10.69
CA HIS A 12 -28.55 1.24 11.98
C HIS A 12 -30.02 1.42 12.39
N SER A 13 -30.35 1.04 13.61
CA SER A 13 -31.71 1.20 14.15
C SER A 13 -31.95 2.65 14.60
N SER A 14 -33.20 3.00 14.82
CA SER A 14 -33.55 4.30 15.42
C SER A 14 -32.94 4.48 16.83
N GLN A 15 -32.75 3.40 17.56
CA GLN A 15 -32.07 3.43 18.86
C GLN A 15 -30.57 3.74 18.66
N ASP A 16 -29.93 3.16 17.67
CA ASP A 16 -28.53 3.50 17.34
C ASP A 16 -28.38 4.97 16.97
N ASP A 17 -29.35 5.54 16.22
CA ASP A 17 -29.32 6.96 15.86
C ASP A 17 -29.29 7.85 17.09
N VAL A 18 -30.10 7.55 18.10
CA VAL A 18 -30.19 8.34 19.34
C VAL A 18 -28.93 8.16 20.21
N GLU A 19 -28.51 6.90 20.42
CA GLU A 19 -27.39 6.62 21.34
C GLU A 19 -26.04 7.00 20.74
N GLU A 20 -25.83 6.76 19.44
CA GLU A 20 -24.61 7.17 18.76
C GLU A 20 -24.50 8.70 18.66
N ALA A 21 -25.60 9.42 18.43
CA ALA A 21 -25.59 10.88 18.41
C ALA A 21 -25.08 11.45 19.73
N LYS A 22 -25.53 10.92 20.89
CA LYS A 22 -25.07 11.32 22.21
C LYS A 22 -23.59 10.95 22.44
N LEU A 23 -23.22 9.71 22.07
CA LEU A 23 -21.86 9.18 22.20
C LEU A 23 -20.86 10.04 21.43
N PHE A 24 -21.12 10.29 20.15
CA PHE A 24 -20.16 11.00 19.29
C PHE A 24 -20.11 12.50 19.58
N LYS A 25 -21.23 13.12 19.97
CA LYS A 25 -21.22 14.49 20.49
C LYS A 25 -20.28 14.62 21.67
N THR A 26 -20.37 13.67 22.62
CA THR A 26 -19.49 13.64 23.80
C THR A 26 -18.02 13.34 23.39
N ALA A 27 -17.80 12.42 22.45
CA ALA A 27 -16.47 12.09 21.96
C ALA A 27 -15.78 13.31 21.32
N TYR A 28 -16.49 14.09 20.51
CA TYR A 28 -15.95 15.31 19.91
C TYR A 28 -15.61 16.41 20.92
N ILE A 29 -16.31 16.46 22.05
CA ILE A 29 -16.01 17.41 23.13
C ILE A 29 -14.76 16.96 23.90
N ARG A 30 -14.69 15.68 24.23
CA ARG A 30 -13.62 15.13 25.10
C ARG A 30 -12.32 14.84 24.38
N ILE A 31 -12.41 14.39 23.14
CA ILE A 31 -11.24 14.05 22.31
C ILE A 31 -10.95 15.26 21.45
N ASN A 32 -10.09 16.14 21.91
CA ASN A 32 -9.70 17.36 21.21
C ASN A 32 -8.74 17.02 20.04
N ASN A 33 -9.23 16.26 19.07
CA ASN A 33 -8.54 16.02 17.81
C ASN A 33 -9.50 16.26 16.64
N SER A 34 -8.95 16.58 15.48
CA SER A 34 -9.71 16.78 14.25
C SER A 34 -10.11 15.48 13.55
N LYS A 35 -9.93 14.33 14.20
CA LYS A 35 -10.21 13.02 13.60
C LYS A 35 -11.71 12.74 13.62
N LEU A 36 -12.16 12.08 12.56
CA LEU A 36 -13.54 11.63 12.41
C LEU A 36 -13.80 10.44 13.34
N HIS A 37 -15.02 10.35 13.83
CA HIS A 37 -15.51 9.19 14.57
C HIS A 37 -16.47 8.39 13.70
N ALA A 38 -16.51 7.09 13.89
CA ALA A 38 -17.33 6.21 13.06
C ALA A 38 -17.97 5.10 13.90
N SER A 39 -19.10 4.59 13.41
CA SER A 39 -19.72 3.36 13.89
C SER A 39 -19.80 2.33 12.78
N VAL A 40 -19.72 1.06 13.16
CA VAL A 40 -19.85 -0.10 12.28
C VAL A 40 -20.74 -1.12 12.94
N VAL A 41 -21.73 -1.61 12.19
CA VAL A 41 -22.65 -2.66 12.60
C VAL A 41 -22.28 -3.95 11.87
N PHE A 42 -22.14 -5.03 12.61
CA PHE A 42 -21.96 -6.38 12.08
C PHE A 42 -23.22 -7.22 12.30
N SER A 43 -23.51 -8.10 11.36
CA SER A 43 -24.50 -9.17 11.53
C SER A 43 -23.92 -10.51 11.10
N ASP A 44 -24.55 -11.62 11.51
CA ASP A 44 -24.03 -12.97 11.27
C ASP A 44 -24.02 -13.35 9.78
N LYS A 45 -24.91 -12.79 8.98
CA LYS A 45 -25.19 -13.25 7.63
C LYS A 45 -24.93 -12.22 6.54
N MET A 46 -24.64 -10.97 6.89
CA MET A 46 -24.57 -9.87 5.91
C MET A 46 -23.30 -9.04 6.08
N SER A 47 -22.96 -8.31 5.02
CA SER A 47 -21.84 -7.40 5.01
C SER A 47 -21.97 -6.33 6.09
N PRO A 48 -20.88 -5.98 6.78
CA PRO A 48 -20.91 -4.89 7.74
C PRO A 48 -21.25 -3.58 7.03
N ILE A 49 -21.99 -2.74 7.71
CA ILE A 49 -22.24 -1.36 7.29
C ILE A 49 -21.64 -0.40 8.29
N GLY A 50 -21.31 0.80 7.85
CA GLY A 50 -20.75 1.82 8.74
C GLY A 50 -21.11 3.21 8.31
N ARG A 51 -21.03 4.13 9.28
CA ARG A 51 -21.20 5.56 9.07
C ARG A 51 -20.16 6.36 9.84
N VAL A 52 -19.76 7.48 9.25
CA VAL A 52 -18.91 8.47 9.91
C VAL A 52 -19.82 9.54 10.48
N TRP A 53 -19.62 9.87 11.74
CA TRP A 53 -20.26 10.98 12.42
C TRP A 53 -19.43 12.25 12.28
N LEU A 54 -20.05 13.34 11.89
CA LEU A 54 -19.43 14.65 11.76
C LEU A 54 -19.68 15.49 13.02
N LYS A 55 -18.88 16.53 13.22
CA LYS A 55 -19.00 17.43 14.39
C LYS A 55 -20.37 18.10 14.52
N ASN A 56 -21.05 18.32 13.40
CA ASN A 56 -22.40 18.89 13.33
C ASN A 56 -23.51 17.85 13.60
N ASN A 57 -23.15 16.68 14.11
CA ASN A 57 -24.08 15.59 14.41
C ASN A 57 -24.83 15.02 13.20
N THR A 58 -24.27 15.16 11.99
CA THR A 58 -24.74 14.48 10.78
C THR A 58 -23.87 13.28 10.47
N THR A 59 -24.37 12.36 9.66
CA THR A 59 -23.65 11.14 9.27
C THR A 59 -23.37 11.10 7.76
N LYS A 60 -22.30 10.38 7.41
CA LYS A 60 -22.00 9.96 6.04
C LYS A 60 -21.73 8.46 6.01
N PRO A 61 -22.19 7.72 5.00
CA PRO A 61 -21.89 6.29 4.89
C PRO A 61 -20.39 6.05 4.71
N ILE A 62 -19.91 4.94 5.22
CA ILE A 62 -18.56 4.44 4.94
C ILE A 62 -18.64 3.70 3.60
N SER A 63 -17.83 4.13 2.63
CA SER A 63 -17.83 3.56 1.28
C SER A 63 -17.10 2.21 1.19
N LYS A 64 -16.15 1.95 2.12
CA LYS A 64 -15.36 0.72 2.12
C LYS A 64 -14.97 0.33 3.55
N ILE A 65 -15.20 -0.94 3.90
CA ILE A 65 -14.79 -1.55 5.16
C ILE A 65 -13.82 -2.68 4.83
N ARG A 66 -12.64 -2.64 5.43
CA ARG A 66 -11.63 -3.68 5.31
C ARG A 66 -11.52 -4.45 6.61
N VAL A 67 -11.72 -5.76 6.54
CA VAL A 67 -11.51 -6.69 7.66
C VAL A 67 -10.20 -7.43 7.42
N VAL A 68 -9.25 -7.23 8.31
CA VAL A 68 -7.91 -7.81 8.22
C VAL A 68 -7.75 -8.88 9.28
N GLY A 69 -7.58 -10.12 8.84
CA GLY A 69 -7.43 -11.30 9.69
C GLY A 69 -6.71 -12.41 8.92
N LYS A 70 -6.97 -13.66 9.26
CA LYS A 70 -6.45 -14.82 8.50
C LYS A 70 -6.84 -14.77 7.02
N ARG A 71 -7.95 -14.10 6.70
CA ARG A 71 -8.41 -13.80 5.34
C ARG A 71 -8.69 -12.32 5.25
N PHE A 72 -8.33 -11.73 4.12
CA PHE A 72 -8.76 -10.39 3.76
C PHE A 72 -10.20 -10.41 3.29
N ARG A 73 -10.99 -9.45 3.77
CA ARG A 73 -12.32 -9.19 3.27
C ARG A 73 -12.48 -7.71 3.05
N PHE A 74 -12.97 -7.35 1.88
CA PHE A 74 -13.37 -6.00 1.54
C PHE A 74 -14.88 -5.97 1.39
N PHE A 75 -15.51 -5.00 2.03
CA PHE A 75 -16.93 -4.71 1.89
C PHE A 75 -17.05 -3.31 1.34
N THR A 76 -17.64 -3.18 0.17
CA THR A 76 -17.80 -1.93 -0.56
C THR A 76 -19.16 -1.91 -1.25
N ASP A 77 -19.60 -0.74 -1.66
CA ASP A 77 -20.77 -0.62 -2.54
C ASP A 77 -20.45 -1.33 -3.87
N MET A 78 -21.24 -2.35 -4.21
CA MET A 78 -21.08 -3.18 -5.40
C MET A 78 -21.72 -2.55 -6.65
N LYS A 79 -21.90 -1.23 -6.68
CA LYS A 79 -22.34 -0.54 -7.88
C LYS A 79 -21.28 -0.59 -8.97
N GLU A 80 -21.73 -0.92 -10.17
CA GLU A 80 -20.89 -0.99 -11.36
C GLU A 80 -20.40 0.40 -11.77
N GLY A 81 -19.16 0.45 -12.29
CA GLY A 81 -18.69 1.59 -13.07
C GLY A 81 -19.08 1.44 -14.55
N ASP A 82 -19.01 2.52 -15.28
CA ASP A 82 -19.49 2.59 -16.68
C ASP A 82 -18.68 1.77 -17.68
N ASP A 83 -17.41 1.38 -17.37
CA ASP A 83 -16.45 0.79 -18.32
C ASP A 83 -16.22 -0.72 -18.15
N ILE A 84 -17.20 -1.45 -17.65
CA ILE A 84 -17.03 -2.89 -17.34
C ILE A 84 -16.71 -3.75 -18.56
N GLY A 85 -17.10 -3.31 -19.77
CA GLY A 85 -16.86 -4.03 -21.01
C GLY A 85 -15.39 -4.22 -21.39
N ILE A 86 -14.52 -3.29 -21.04
CA ILE A 86 -13.07 -3.37 -21.28
C ILE A 86 -12.46 -4.57 -20.53
N PHE A 87 -13.05 -4.94 -19.40
CA PHE A 87 -12.58 -6.01 -18.51
C PHE A 87 -13.27 -7.37 -18.74
N ASP A 88 -13.96 -7.59 -19.89
CA ASP A 88 -14.73 -8.81 -20.16
C ASP A 88 -13.93 -10.10 -19.91
N ARG A 89 -12.67 -10.17 -20.34
CA ARG A 89 -11.82 -11.35 -20.14
C ARG A 89 -11.46 -11.57 -18.66
N GLN A 90 -11.23 -10.50 -17.93
CA GLN A 90 -10.96 -10.56 -16.48
C GLN A 90 -12.23 -10.99 -15.73
N ILE A 91 -13.38 -10.48 -16.10
CA ILE A 91 -14.68 -10.86 -15.53
C ILE A 91 -14.96 -12.34 -15.77
N ARG A 92 -14.66 -12.88 -16.94
CA ARG A 92 -14.77 -14.33 -17.21
C ARG A 92 -13.81 -15.16 -16.38
N ALA A 93 -12.62 -14.63 -16.04
CA ALA A 93 -11.62 -15.34 -15.26
C ALA A 93 -11.89 -15.27 -13.74
N PHE A 94 -12.26 -14.11 -13.21
CA PHE A 94 -12.32 -13.84 -11.76
C PHE A 94 -13.72 -13.59 -11.24
N GLY A 95 -14.71 -13.39 -12.12
CA GLY A 95 -16.07 -12.99 -11.76
C GLY A 95 -16.22 -11.45 -11.71
N LYS A 96 -17.47 -11.01 -11.88
CA LYS A 96 -17.85 -9.60 -11.92
C LYS A 96 -17.57 -8.88 -10.59
N ASP A 97 -17.88 -9.53 -9.47
CA ASP A 97 -17.67 -8.97 -8.13
C ASP A 97 -16.21 -8.64 -7.86
N MET A 98 -15.29 -9.50 -8.34
CA MET A 98 -13.86 -9.24 -8.21
C MET A 98 -13.45 -8.02 -9.03
N GLN A 99 -13.96 -7.85 -10.26
CA GLN A 99 -13.66 -6.67 -11.07
C GLN A 99 -14.19 -5.38 -10.44
N ILE A 100 -15.39 -5.42 -9.87
CA ILE A 100 -15.95 -4.29 -9.12
C ILE A 100 -15.06 -3.98 -7.89
N LEU A 101 -14.60 -5.00 -7.18
CA LEU A 101 -13.68 -4.81 -6.06
C LEU A 101 -12.38 -4.15 -6.52
N LEU A 102 -11.74 -4.65 -7.59
CA LEU A 102 -10.50 -4.07 -8.14
C LEU A 102 -10.68 -2.58 -8.47
N SER A 103 -11.80 -2.21 -9.09
CA SER A 103 -12.12 -0.81 -9.41
C SER A 103 -12.40 0.08 -8.18
N LYS A 104 -12.35 -0.44 -6.97
CA LYS A 104 -12.49 0.30 -5.70
C LYS A 104 -11.21 0.28 -4.86
N LEU A 105 -10.19 -0.47 -5.27
CA LEU A 105 -8.95 -0.59 -4.50
C LEU A 105 -8.03 0.61 -4.73
N HIS A 106 -7.42 1.06 -3.64
CA HIS A 106 -6.26 1.93 -3.63
C HIS A 106 -5.02 1.09 -3.30
N VAL A 107 -4.12 0.94 -4.25
CA VAL A 107 -2.94 0.10 -4.10
C VAL A 107 -1.67 0.96 -4.02
N GLY A 108 -0.72 0.56 -3.20
CA GLY A 108 0.60 1.18 -3.10
C GLY A 108 1.67 0.34 -3.77
N VAL A 109 2.62 0.97 -4.47
CA VAL A 109 3.85 0.33 -4.96
C VAL A 109 5.05 1.17 -4.53
N VAL A 110 5.95 0.56 -3.78
CA VAL A 110 7.17 1.17 -3.26
C VAL A 110 8.38 0.55 -3.92
N GLY A 111 9.18 1.39 -4.61
CA GLY A 111 10.26 0.96 -5.50
C GLY A 111 9.74 0.67 -6.91
N LEU A 112 10.25 1.42 -7.91
CA LEU A 112 9.83 1.33 -9.31
C LEU A 112 10.95 0.80 -10.23
N GLY A 113 11.81 -0.05 -9.68
CA GLY A 113 12.77 -0.82 -10.45
C GLY A 113 12.10 -1.90 -11.32
N GLY A 114 12.85 -2.95 -11.66
CA GLY A 114 12.35 -4.03 -12.52
C GLY A 114 11.06 -4.66 -12.05
N THR A 115 10.93 -4.94 -10.74
CA THR A 115 9.73 -5.58 -10.17
C THR A 115 8.57 -4.59 -10.05
N GLY A 116 8.82 -3.39 -9.49
CA GLY A 116 7.74 -2.43 -9.21
C GLY A 116 7.14 -1.82 -10.45
N SER A 117 7.91 -1.61 -11.53
CA SER A 117 7.38 -1.10 -12.79
C SER A 117 6.41 -2.09 -13.44
N ILE A 118 6.74 -3.39 -13.45
CA ILE A 118 5.84 -4.45 -13.96
C ILE A 118 4.56 -4.49 -13.13
N ILE A 119 4.67 -4.51 -11.80
CA ILE A 119 3.52 -4.55 -10.89
C ILE A 119 2.61 -3.34 -11.13
N SER A 120 3.19 -2.14 -11.27
CA SER A 120 2.43 -0.92 -11.51
C SER A 120 1.64 -1.01 -12.82
N GLU A 121 2.25 -1.44 -13.91
CA GLU A 121 1.56 -1.63 -15.19
C GLU A 121 0.42 -2.65 -15.07
N GLN A 122 0.67 -3.80 -14.44
CA GLN A 122 -0.36 -4.83 -14.28
C GLN A 122 -1.53 -4.34 -13.43
N LEU A 123 -1.29 -3.59 -12.36
CA LEU A 123 -2.34 -3.01 -11.52
C LEU A 123 -3.20 -2.00 -12.28
N ILE A 124 -2.58 -1.14 -13.10
CA ILE A 124 -3.30 -0.21 -13.97
C ILE A 124 -4.19 -0.99 -14.95
N ARG A 125 -3.64 -2.02 -15.62
CA ARG A 125 -4.40 -2.86 -16.58
C ARG A 125 -5.49 -3.70 -15.91
N LEU A 126 -5.35 -4.05 -14.63
CA LEU A 126 -6.39 -4.68 -13.84
C LEU A 126 -7.54 -3.71 -13.47
N GLY A 127 -7.35 -2.41 -13.68
CA GLY A 127 -8.36 -1.40 -13.43
C GLY A 127 -8.52 -1.05 -11.95
N VAL A 128 -7.42 -1.00 -11.17
CA VAL A 128 -7.49 -0.46 -9.79
C VAL A 128 -7.85 1.02 -9.83
N SER A 129 -8.65 1.48 -8.86
CA SER A 129 -9.13 2.87 -8.87
C SER A 129 -8.00 3.87 -8.62
N GLU A 130 -7.06 3.53 -7.75
CA GLU A 130 -6.03 4.45 -7.30
C GLU A 130 -4.71 3.70 -7.07
N LEU A 131 -3.61 4.26 -7.54
CA LEU A 131 -2.27 3.72 -7.38
C LEU A 131 -1.35 4.79 -6.80
N SER A 132 -0.86 4.55 -5.58
CA SER A 132 0.21 5.36 -4.98
C SER A 132 1.56 4.74 -5.30
N ILE A 133 2.44 5.51 -5.93
CA ILE A 133 3.78 5.07 -6.32
C ILE A 133 4.86 5.90 -5.63
N SER A 134 5.94 5.25 -5.20
CA SER A 134 7.07 5.90 -4.54
C SER A 134 8.40 5.34 -5.02
N ASP A 135 9.26 6.23 -5.51
CA ASP A 135 10.66 5.96 -5.83
C ASP A 135 11.45 7.28 -5.78
N GLY A 136 12.64 7.28 -5.20
CA GLY A 136 13.49 8.49 -5.10
C GLY A 136 14.42 8.69 -6.30
N ASP A 137 14.61 7.64 -7.11
CA ASP A 137 15.65 7.61 -8.12
C ASP A 137 15.22 8.27 -9.43
N SER A 138 16.22 8.69 -10.17
CA SER A 138 16.08 9.00 -11.60
C SER A 138 16.38 7.77 -12.43
N PHE A 139 15.78 7.71 -13.61
CA PHE A 139 16.00 6.65 -14.57
C PHE A 139 17.35 6.80 -15.28
N GLU A 140 18.13 5.73 -15.27
CA GLU A 140 19.47 5.67 -15.81
C GLU A 140 19.58 4.69 -16.99
N ASN A 141 20.67 4.79 -17.72
CA ASN A 141 20.95 3.88 -18.84
C ASN A 141 20.92 2.39 -18.44
N THR A 142 21.44 2.07 -17.25
CA THR A 142 21.45 0.72 -16.69
C THR A 142 20.05 0.19 -16.33
N ASN A 143 19.03 1.03 -16.32
CA ASN A 143 17.65 0.66 -15.99
C ASN A 143 16.82 0.24 -17.19
N VAL A 144 17.23 0.61 -18.42
CA VAL A 144 16.47 0.43 -19.67
C VAL A 144 16.06 -1.02 -19.90
N ASN A 145 16.90 -1.96 -19.48
CA ASN A 145 16.68 -3.40 -19.70
C ASN A 145 15.66 -4.03 -18.75
N ARG A 146 15.19 -3.31 -17.72
CA ARG A 146 14.32 -3.89 -16.69
C ARG A 146 13.17 -3.01 -16.19
N VAL A 147 13.17 -1.71 -16.43
CA VAL A 147 12.08 -0.81 -16.03
C VAL A 147 11.05 -0.76 -17.16
N TYR A 148 9.88 -1.30 -16.90
CA TYR A 148 8.78 -1.36 -17.87
C TYR A 148 8.18 0.02 -18.13
N GLY A 149 7.74 0.22 -19.38
CA GLY A 149 7.18 1.49 -19.85
C GLY A 149 8.23 2.55 -20.18
N SER A 150 9.53 2.29 -19.90
CA SER A 150 10.62 3.21 -20.16
C SER A 150 11.15 3.14 -21.60
N LYS A 151 11.80 4.22 -22.03
CA LYS A 151 12.49 4.37 -23.32
C LYS A 151 13.85 5.00 -23.10
N LEU A 152 14.76 4.86 -24.05
CA LEU A 152 16.08 5.52 -23.99
C LEU A 152 15.97 7.05 -23.80
N SER A 153 14.95 7.67 -24.35
CA SER A 153 14.67 9.11 -24.20
C SER A 153 14.24 9.54 -22.80
N ASP A 154 13.96 8.58 -21.90
CA ASP A 154 13.53 8.87 -20.53
C ASP A 154 14.69 8.96 -19.55
N ILE A 155 15.94 8.76 -20.00
CA ILE A 155 17.13 8.88 -19.16
C ILE A 155 17.16 10.28 -18.51
N GLY A 156 17.30 10.30 -17.18
CA GLY A 156 17.27 11.52 -16.35
C GLY A 156 15.89 11.88 -15.77
N LYS A 157 14.79 11.33 -16.28
CA LYS A 157 13.46 11.49 -15.67
C LYS A 157 13.36 10.74 -14.35
N LYS A 158 12.42 11.14 -13.49
CA LYS A 158 12.06 10.34 -12.34
C LYS A 158 11.37 9.03 -12.76
N LYS A 159 11.69 7.92 -12.09
CA LYS A 159 11.02 6.63 -12.35
C LYS A 159 9.51 6.73 -12.16
N THR A 160 9.06 7.56 -11.22
CA THR A 160 7.65 7.86 -10.96
C THR A 160 6.97 8.55 -12.15
N GLU A 161 7.65 9.47 -12.85
CA GLU A 161 7.14 10.12 -14.06
C GLU A 161 6.90 9.12 -15.17
N ILE A 162 7.82 8.16 -15.35
CA ILE A 162 7.68 7.11 -16.38
C ILE A 162 6.40 6.28 -16.16
N ILE A 163 6.11 5.89 -14.92
CA ILE A 163 4.90 5.13 -14.59
C ILE A 163 3.65 5.99 -14.74
N ASN A 164 3.70 7.27 -14.38
CA ASN A 164 2.59 8.19 -14.57
C ASN A 164 2.29 8.43 -16.06
N ASP A 165 3.33 8.59 -16.90
CA ASP A 165 3.20 8.70 -18.34
C ASP A 165 2.63 7.41 -18.94
N LEU A 166 3.10 6.24 -18.48
CA LEU A 166 2.58 4.92 -18.88
C LEU A 166 1.09 4.78 -18.55
N ALA A 167 0.67 5.18 -17.36
CA ALA A 167 -0.75 5.15 -16.95
C ALA A 167 -1.62 6.00 -17.88
N SER A 168 -1.12 7.19 -18.25
CA SER A 168 -1.79 8.10 -19.19
C SER A 168 -1.88 7.49 -20.58
N GLN A 169 -0.84 6.77 -21.06
CA GLN A 169 -0.83 6.09 -22.35
C GLN A 169 -1.77 4.88 -22.40
N ILE A 170 -1.88 4.14 -21.29
CA ILE A 170 -2.84 3.04 -21.17
C ILE A 170 -4.29 3.56 -21.22
N GLY A 171 -4.53 4.75 -20.68
CA GLY A 171 -5.81 5.46 -20.80
C GLY A 171 -6.96 4.89 -19.97
N LEU A 172 -6.68 4.02 -19.00
CA LEU A 172 -7.66 3.57 -18.00
C LEU A 172 -7.80 4.60 -16.88
N SER A 173 -8.92 4.57 -16.14
CA SER A 173 -9.30 5.57 -15.14
C SER A 173 -8.53 5.50 -13.82
N THR A 174 -7.43 4.76 -13.74
CA THR A 174 -6.60 4.66 -12.53
C THR A 174 -5.98 6.02 -12.17
N LYS A 175 -6.30 6.53 -10.99
CA LYS A 175 -5.68 7.76 -10.47
C LYS A 175 -4.30 7.44 -9.91
N ILE A 176 -3.26 8.16 -10.36
CA ILE A 176 -1.89 7.99 -9.88
C ILE A 176 -1.57 9.07 -8.84
N ASN A 177 -1.10 8.66 -7.65
CA ASN A 177 -0.53 9.53 -6.64
C ASN A 177 0.99 9.33 -6.63
N VAL A 178 1.72 10.35 -7.01
CA VAL A 178 3.17 10.33 -7.20
C VAL A 178 3.89 10.82 -5.96
N PHE A 179 4.91 10.06 -5.51
CA PHE A 179 5.85 10.43 -4.47
C PHE A 179 7.28 10.25 -4.99
N ASP A 180 7.92 11.35 -5.41
CA ASP A 180 9.30 11.37 -5.96
C ASP A 180 10.39 11.26 -4.89
N ARG A 181 10.12 10.47 -3.86
CA ARG A 181 11.03 10.22 -2.74
C ARG A 181 10.83 8.81 -2.22
N SER A 182 11.87 8.29 -1.55
CA SER A 182 11.81 7.01 -0.85
C SER A 182 10.72 6.99 0.24
N ILE A 183 10.19 5.81 0.51
CA ILE A 183 9.28 5.53 1.64
C ILE A 183 9.91 5.90 3.00
N ASN A 184 11.21 6.11 3.07
CA ASN A 184 11.97 6.50 4.26
C ASN A 184 11.56 7.88 4.79
N TYR A 185 10.98 8.73 3.95
CA TYR A 185 10.45 10.03 4.37
C TYR A 185 9.05 9.89 4.97
N LYS A 186 8.87 10.51 6.17
CA LYS A 186 7.60 10.47 6.91
C LYS A 186 6.40 10.95 6.09
N SER A 187 6.57 11.96 5.24
CA SER A 187 5.51 12.47 4.36
C SER A 187 5.03 11.39 3.39
N VAL A 188 5.97 10.65 2.77
CA VAL A 188 5.68 9.55 1.85
C VAL A 188 4.97 8.42 2.59
N ALA A 189 5.58 7.91 3.67
CA ALA A 189 4.98 6.84 4.47
C ALA A 189 3.57 7.19 4.98
N THR A 190 3.31 8.46 5.27
CA THR A 190 1.97 8.93 5.65
C THR A 190 0.98 8.86 4.49
N GLY A 191 1.40 9.16 3.26
CA GLY A 191 0.56 9.06 2.06
C GLY A 191 0.09 7.63 1.78
N PHE A 192 0.92 6.63 2.09
CA PHE A 192 0.58 5.22 1.90
C PHE A 192 -0.41 4.64 2.94
N LYS A 193 -0.76 5.39 3.99
CA LYS A 193 -1.76 4.94 4.99
C LYS A 193 -3.17 4.81 4.44
N SER A 194 -3.47 5.43 3.32
CA SER A 194 -4.75 5.31 2.62
C SER A 194 -4.85 4.09 1.71
N CYS A 195 -3.73 3.40 1.45
CA CYS A 195 -3.74 2.21 0.61
C CYS A 195 -4.46 1.03 1.28
N ASP A 196 -5.05 0.18 0.47
CA ASP A 196 -5.67 -1.08 0.89
C ASP A 196 -4.66 -2.22 0.98
N ILE A 197 -3.69 -2.23 0.06
CA ILE A 197 -2.59 -3.20 -0.04
C ILE A 197 -1.36 -2.43 -0.53
N ILE A 198 -0.17 -2.82 -0.09
CA ILE A 198 1.09 -2.23 -0.56
C ILE A 198 2.00 -3.34 -1.11
N PHE A 199 2.56 -3.12 -2.29
CA PHE A 199 3.65 -3.92 -2.85
C PHE A 199 4.98 -3.26 -2.51
N GLY A 200 5.80 -3.96 -1.75
CA GLY A 200 7.17 -3.56 -1.41
C GLY A 200 8.15 -4.16 -2.42
N CYS A 201 8.61 -3.34 -3.36
CA CYS A 201 9.52 -3.72 -4.44
C CYS A 201 10.88 -3.03 -4.29
N THR A 202 11.16 -2.46 -3.12
CA THR A 202 12.46 -1.87 -2.78
C THR A 202 13.46 -2.95 -2.37
N ASP A 203 14.73 -2.72 -2.59
CA ASP A 203 15.84 -3.61 -2.24
C ASP A 203 16.51 -3.23 -0.91
N ASP A 204 16.35 -1.99 -0.43
CA ASP A 204 16.93 -1.48 0.80
C ASP A 204 16.28 -2.06 2.08
N HIS A 205 17.08 -2.26 3.12
CA HIS A 205 16.62 -2.74 4.42
C HIS A 205 15.78 -1.70 5.18
N LEU A 206 16.11 -0.41 5.04
CA LEU A 206 15.41 0.67 5.71
C LEU A 206 13.96 0.79 5.19
N GLY A 207 13.76 0.85 3.89
CA GLY A 207 12.45 0.90 3.27
C GLY A 207 11.58 -0.32 3.63
N ARG A 208 12.17 -1.53 3.56
CA ARG A 208 11.50 -2.75 4.00
C ARG A 208 11.14 -2.73 5.48
N SER A 209 11.99 -2.14 6.35
CA SER A 209 11.71 -2.02 7.79
C SER A 209 10.51 -1.13 8.06
N ILE A 210 10.33 -0.07 7.28
CA ILE A 210 9.18 0.83 7.35
C ILE A 210 7.92 0.10 6.87
N LEU A 211 7.99 -0.55 5.71
CA LEU A 211 6.89 -1.34 5.17
C LEU A 211 6.45 -2.47 6.11
N ASN A 212 7.38 -3.09 6.80
CA ASN A 212 7.12 -4.14 7.79
C ASN A 212 6.22 -3.70 8.96
N ARG A 213 6.08 -2.37 9.19
CA ARG A 213 5.23 -1.80 10.24
C ARG A 213 3.78 -1.62 9.80
N PHE A 214 3.51 -1.52 8.51
CA PHE A 214 2.17 -1.23 7.98
C PHE A 214 1.10 -2.26 8.39
N PRO A 215 1.37 -3.58 8.31
CA PRO A 215 0.40 -4.58 8.73
C PRO A 215 0.02 -4.47 10.21
N ILE A 216 0.98 -4.16 11.07
CA ILE A 216 0.78 -4.13 12.53
C ILE A 216 0.11 -2.82 12.98
N HIS A 217 0.58 -1.67 12.48
CA HIS A 217 0.11 -0.38 12.96
C HIS A 217 -1.12 0.14 12.23
N TYR A 218 -1.30 -0.23 10.95
CA TYR A 218 -2.37 0.32 10.11
C TYR A 218 -3.28 -0.75 9.51
N LEU A 219 -3.04 -2.03 9.83
CA LEU A 219 -3.77 -3.16 9.25
C LEU A 219 -3.78 -3.11 7.71
N ILE A 220 -2.68 -2.65 7.12
CA ILE A 220 -2.47 -2.62 5.68
C ILE A 220 -1.54 -3.75 5.31
N PRO A 221 -2.00 -4.75 4.56
CA PRO A 221 -1.15 -5.82 4.07
C PRO A 221 -0.02 -5.32 3.22
N VAL A 222 1.14 -5.95 3.36
CA VAL A 222 2.28 -5.69 2.49
C VAL A 222 2.68 -7.00 1.81
N ILE A 223 2.87 -6.94 0.51
CA ILE A 223 3.46 -8.01 -0.30
C ILE A 223 4.90 -7.59 -0.58
N ASP A 224 5.84 -8.10 0.23
CA ASP A 224 7.26 -7.86 0.06
C ASP A 224 7.82 -8.76 -1.04
N MET A 225 8.46 -8.16 -2.01
CA MET A 225 9.03 -8.82 -3.17
C MET A 225 10.53 -8.52 -3.27
N GLY A 226 11.31 -9.53 -3.56
CA GLY A 226 12.75 -9.38 -3.70
C GLY A 226 13.34 -10.42 -4.64
N VAL A 227 14.35 -10.01 -5.36
CA VAL A 227 15.19 -10.88 -6.18
C VAL A 227 16.60 -10.85 -5.60
N LYS A 228 17.21 -12.01 -5.50
CA LYS A 228 18.62 -12.16 -5.10
C LYS A 228 19.36 -12.92 -6.18
N ILE A 229 20.41 -12.32 -6.69
CA ILE A 229 21.35 -12.96 -7.63
C ILE A 229 22.63 -13.21 -6.85
N LYS A 230 23.08 -14.44 -6.84
CA LYS A 230 24.41 -14.80 -6.31
C LYS A 230 25.33 -15.06 -7.48
N SER A 231 26.50 -14.46 -7.45
CA SER A 231 27.57 -14.68 -8.44
C SER A 231 28.90 -14.92 -7.75
N ASP A 232 29.74 -15.75 -8.38
CA ASP A 232 31.14 -15.88 -8.07
C ASP A 232 31.93 -15.43 -9.30
N GLY A 233 32.49 -14.22 -9.22
CA GLY A 233 33.05 -13.52 -10.35
C GLY A 233 32.00 -13.33 -11.45
N ASP A 234 32.29 -13.77 -12.67
CA ASP A 234 31.39 -13.67 -13.84
C ASP A 234 30.36 -14.81 -13.94
N LYS A 235 30.37 -15.76 -12.98
CA LYS A 235 29.49 -16.92 -13.01
C LYS A 235 28.31 -16.73 -12.07
N ILE A 236 27.08 -16.78 -12.60
CA ILE A 236 25.87 -16.78 -11.79
C ILE A 236 25.71 -18.16 -11.13
N GLU A 237 25.70 -18.20 -9.80
CA GLU A 237 25.46 -19.42 -9.00
C GLU A 237 23.97 -19.68 -8.80
N SER A 238 23.19 -18.64 -8.46
CA SER A 238 21.75 -18.76 -8.27
C SER A 238 21.01 -17.45 -8.54
N VAL A 239 19.77 -17.58 -8.98
CA VAL A 239 18.78 -16.49 -9.04
C VAL A 239 17.56 -16.92 -8.25
N GLU A 240 17.26 -16.18 -7.17
CA GLU A 240 16.18 -16.50 -6.25
C GLU A 240 15.15 -15.35 -6.26
N GLY A 241 13.89 -15.67 -6.56
CA GLY A 241 12.75 -14.77 -6.36
C GLY A 241 12.02 -15.08 -5.06
N ARG A 242 11.58 -14.05 -4.37
CA ARG A 242 10.80 -14.21 -3.15
C ARG A 242 9.61 -13.28 -3.13
N VAL A 243 8.45 -13.84 -2.74
CA VAL A 243 7.23 -13.09 -2.42
C VAL A 243 6.82 -13.45 -0.99
N THR A 244 6.64 -12.44 -0.14
CA THR A 244 6.24 -12.62 1.25
C THR A 244 5.05 -11.74 1.56
N THR A 245 3.93 -12.35 1.92
CA THR A 245 2.76 -11.61 2.41
C THR A 245 2.92 -11.34 3.90
N LEU A 246 2.91 -10.07 4.27
CA LEU A 246 2.98 -9.60 5.65
C LEU A 246 1.60 -9.22 6.14
N LEU A 247 1.17 -9.86 7.21
CA LEU A 247 -0.12 -9.71 7.87
C LEU A 247 0.08 -9.48 9.37
N PRO A 248 -0.89 -8.92 10.10
CA PRO A 248 -0.75 -8.70 11.54
C PRO A 248 -0.41 -9.94 12.36
N TYR A 249 -0.80 -11.12 11.87
CA TYR A 249 -0.62 -12.40 12.58
C TYR A 249 0.48 -13.28 11.98
N SER A 250 1.21 -12.79 10.99
CA SER A 250 2.30 -13.54 10.36
C SER A 250 3.65 -13.11 10.91
N ALA A 251 4.64 -14.01 10.80
CA ALA A 251 6.01 -13.65 11.10
C ALA A 251 6.44 -12.49 10.19
N CYS A 252 6.95 -11.42 10.78
CA CYS A 252 7.43 -10.25 10.08
C CYS A 252 8.81 -10.47 9.44
N LEU A 253 9.33 -9.50 8.68
CA LEU A 253 10.63 -9.65 8.01
C LEU A 253 11.79 -9.82 9.00
N PHE A 254 11.73 -9.21 10.19
CA PHE A 254 12.73 -9.46 11.24
C PHE A 254 12.66 -10.89 11.74
N CYS A 255 11.45 -11.39 12.06
CA CYS A 255 11.28 -12.78 12.52
C CYS A 255 11.74 -13.81 11.48
N ARG A 256 11.73 -13.42 10.20
CA ARG A 256 12.18 -14.27 9.07
C ARG A 256 13.67 -14.12 8.77
N GLY A 257 14.41 -13.32 9.55
CA GLY A 257 15.84 -13.05 9.30
C GLY A 257 16.11 -12.35 7.96
N ARG A 258 15.17 -11.49 7.51
CA ARG A 258 15.26 -10.79 6.22
C ARG A 258 15.65 -9.33 6.32
N LEU A 259 15.74 -8.81 7.54
CA LEU A 259 16.21 -7.46 7.84
C LEU A 259 17.40 -7.53 8.78
N SER A 260 18.43 -6.75 8.47
CA SER A 260 19.60 -6.54 9.31
C SER A 260 19.48 -5.17 10.00
N ALA A 261 19.60 -5.14 11.32
CA ALA A 261 19.60 -3.88 12.08
C ALA A 261 20.80 -2.99 11.73
N GLU A 262 21.94 -3.62 11.43
CA GLU A 262 23.17 -2.94 11.03
C GLU A 262 22.99 -2.23 9.67
N HIS A 263 22.45 -2.92 8.66
CA HIS A 263 22.16 -2.32 7.36
C HIS A 263 21.12 -1.22 7.48
N ILE A 264 20.03 -1.42 8.24
CA ILE A 264 19.03 -0.36 8.49
C ILE A 264 19.68 0.87 9.09
N THR A 265 20.61 0.70 10.02
CA THR A 265 21.32 1.82 10.65
C THR A 265 22.24 2.52 9.64
N ALA A 266 22.98 1.76 8.84
CA ALA A 266 23.88 2.29 7.82
C ALA A 266 23.10 3.08 6.75
N GLU A 267 22.04 2.48 6.18
CA GLU A 267 21.17 3.12 5.19
C GLU A 267 20.47 4.37 5.75
N SER A 268 20.04 4.33 7.03
CA SER A 268 19.42 5.49 7.68
C SER A 268 20.42 6.65 7.85
N LEU A 269 21.66 6.36 8.23
CA LEU A 269 22.70 7.38 8.32
C LEU A 269 23.04 7.93 6.94
N GLU A 270 23.18 7.08 5.94
CA GLU A 270 23.46 7.52 4.56
C GLU A 270 22.35 8.46 4.04
N ALA A 271 21.09 8.12 4.30
CA ALA A 271 19.94 8.89 3.82
C ALA A 271 19.76 10.24 4.53
N PHE A 272 20.09 10.33 5.83
CA PHE A 272 19.74 11.51 6.64
C PHE A 272 20.94 12.22 7.26
N ASN A 273 22.12 11.59 7.32
CA ASN A 273 23.35 12.18 7.85
C ASN A 273 24.60 11.55 7.21
N PRO A 274 24.85 11.81 5.90
CA PRO A 274 25.90 11.13 5.13
C PRO A 274 27.32 11.37 5.66
N GLU A 275 27.60 12.53 6.28
CA GLU A 275 28.91 12.79 6.88
C GLU A 275 29.18 11.86 8.07
N GLN A 276 28.19 11.67 8.94
CA GLN A 276 28.27 10.74 10.06
C GLN A 276 28.35 9.28 9.57
N ALA A 277 27.68 8.95 8.45
CA ALA A 277 27.79 7.63 7.83
C ALA A 277 29.23 7.32 7.40
N LYS A 278 29.88 8.27 6.71
CA LYS A 278 31.30 8.14 6.29
C LYS A 278 32.24 7.93 7.47
N GLU A 279 32.07 8.72 8.54
CA GLU A 279 32.87 8.60 9.75
C GLU A 279 32.71 7.22 10.39
N ARG A 280 31.47 6.80 10.65
CA ARG A 280 31.19 5.49 11.29
C ARG A 280 31.60 4.30 10.43
N ARG A 281 31.54 4.42 9.10
CA ARG A 281 32.03 3.37 8.18
C ARG A 281 33.53 3.25 8.27
N ARG A 282 34.27 4.38 8.22
CA ARG A 282 35.72 4.41 8.40
C ARG A 282 36.16 3.80 9.73
N ASP A 283 35.39 4.03 10.79
CA ASP A 283 35.68 3.52 12.14
C ASP A 283 35.16 2.08 12.38
N GLY A 284 34.54 1.45 11.36
CA GLY A 284 34.07 0.06 11.40
C GLY A 284 32.77 -0.17 12.20
N TYR A 285 32.00 0.89 12.51
CA TYR A 285 30.76 0.77 13.28
C TYR A 285 29.53 0.43 12.41
N ILE A 286 29.60 0.61 11.11
CA ILE A 286 28.53 0.25 10.18
C ILE A 286 29.12 -0.46 8.95
N PRO A 287 28.39 -1.39 8.32
CA PRO A 287 28.84 -2.10 7.13
C PRO A 287 28.95 -1.18 5.91
N GLU A 288 29.70 -1.61 4.91
CA GLU A 288 29.57 -1.09 3.56
C GLU A 288 28.17 -1.41 3.02
N LEU A 289 27.64 -0.51 2.22
CA LEU A 289 26.37 -0.72 1.49
C LEU A 289 26.73 -1.14 0.06
N ASP A 290 26.12 -2.24 -0.40
CA ASP A 290 26.30 -2.79 -1.76
C ASP A 290 25.67 -1.85 -2.82
#